data_0813676c5382d5b546ec5faa8cea859a
#
_entry.id   0813676c5382d5b546ec5faa8cea859a
#
_cell.length_a   1.000
_cell.length_b   1.000
_cell.length_c   1.000
_cell.angle_alpha   90.00
_cell.angle_beta   90.00
_cell.angle_gamma   90.00
#
_symmetry.space_group_name_H-M   'P 1'
#
loop_
_entity.id
_entity.type
_entity.pdbx_description
1 polymer ?
#
loop_
_entity_poly.entity_id
_entity_poly.type
_entity_poly.pdbx_seq_one_letter_code
_entity_poly.pdbx_strand_id
1 'polypeptide(L)'
;VRGLLTALRLEKKIKIAFDEWNLRSWHHPNVHTIQQSIGKDSYVTPRDKNDDNSQYTMADAVFTACFLSAMNRNCDSVGMANFAPIINTRGCIFTTEKEIVLRSTYHVFDLYVNYLGDTVLDSWCEEMPELTVNHKYGAPVTVDTLDLLATKWTDKEGYALALVNKHPDEAQ
;
A
#
# COMPACT_ATOMS: atom_id res chain seq x y z
N VAL A 1 16.82 3.50 5.02
CA VAL A 1 17.12 4.91 4.74
C VAL A 1 17.14 5.72 6.03
N ARG A 2 16.06 5.69 6.88
CA ARG A 2 15.97 6.47 8.13
C ARG A 2 17.21 6.28 9.01
N GLY A 3 17.62 5.03 9.29
CA GLY A 3 18.81 4.76 10.11
C GLY A 3 20.11 5.37 9.54
N LEU A 4 20.24 5.43 8.21
CA LEU A 4 21.38 6.10 7.57
C LEU A 4 21.33 7.62 7.76
N LEU A 5 20.16 8.23 7.61
CA LEU A 5 19.99 9.66 7.86
C LEU A 5 20.32 10.02 9.32
N THR A 6 19.88 9.20 10.27
CA THR A 6 20.18 9.38 11.67
C THR A 6 21.68 9.23 11.94
N ALA A 7 22.32 8.21 11.41
CA ALA A 7 23.77 8.01 11.55
C ALA A 7 24.59 9.18 11.00
N LEU A 8 24.09 9.83 9.94
CA LEU A 8 24.72 11.01 9.32
C LEU A 8 24.24 12.34 9.93
N ARG A 9 23.37 12.36 10.93
CA ARG A 9 22.74 13.53 11.54
C ARG A 9 22.00 14.41 10.52
N LEU A 10 21.37 13.79 9.55
CA LEU A 10 20.63 14.43 8.46
C LEU A 10 19.11 14.27 8.56
N GLU A 11 18.59 13.55 9.56
CA GLU A 11 17.18 13.21 9.72
C GLU A 11 16.26 14.44 9.83
N LYS A 12 16.79 15.57 10.31
CA LYS A 12 16.04 16.84 10.39
C LYS A 12 16.20 17.73 9.15
N LYS A 13 17.11 17.38 8.25
CA LYS A 13 17.44 18.20 7.08
C LYS A 13 16.96 17.60 5.76
N ILE A 14 16.87 16.28 5.72
CA ILE A 14 16.52 15.53 4.52
C ILE A 14 15.30 14.67 4.82
N LYS A 15 14.29 14.76 3.98
CA LYS A 15 13.12 13.90 4.00
C LYS A 15 13.23 12.82 2.92
N ILE A 16 12.59 11.69 3.17
CA ILE A 16 12.49 10.61 2.21
C ILE A 16 11.35 10.95 1.25
N ALA A 17 11.62 10.88 -0.04
CA ALA A 17 10.62 10.90 -1.09
C ALA A 17 10.48 9.47 -1.65
N PHE A 18 9.27 8.92 -1.54
CA PHE A 18 8.89 7.70 -2.24
C PHE A 18 8.34 8.09 -3.60
N ASP A 19 9.21 8.15 -4.61
CA ASP A 19 8.88 8.69 -5.92
C ASP A 19 7.93 7.80 -6.71
N GLU A 20 7.96 6.51 -6.47
CA GLU A 20 7.08 5.55 -7.13
C GLU A 20 6.81 4.35 -6.23
N TRP A 21 5.53 4.10 -5.95
CA TRP A 21 5.12 2.90 -5.24
C TRP A 21 3.76 2.40 -5.73
N ASN A 22 3.59 1.10 -5.71
CA ASN A 22 2.34 0.38 -5.96
C ASN A 22 2.57 -1.09 -5.62
N LEU A 23 1.52 -1.87 -5.40
CA LEU A 23 1.62 -3.31 -5.39
C LEU A 23 1.83 -3.78 -6.83
N ARG A 24 3.05 -4.15 -7.15
CA ARG A 24 3.33 -4.85 -8.40
C ARG A 24 2.92 -6.30 -8.20
N SER A 25 1.80 -6.67 -8.79
CA SER A 25 1.25 -8.00 -8.61
C SER A 25 2.19 -9.08 -9.17
N TRP A 26 3.04 -9.57 -8.32
CA TRP A 26 3.72 -10.84 -8.51
C TRP A 26 2.72 -12.00 -8.63
N HIS A 27 1.48 -11.76 -8.22
CA HIS A 27 0.33 -12.63 -8.31
C HIS A 27 -0.46 -12.47 -9.60
N HIS A 28 -0.04 -11.58 -10.46
CA HIS A 28 -0.66 -11.42 -11.75
C HIS A 28 -0.55 -12.76 -12.49
N PRO A 29 -1.64 -13.36 -12.93
CA PRO A 29 -1.60 -14.67 -13.56
C PRO A 29 -0.74 -14.70 -14.83
N ASN A 30 -0.38 -13.53 -15.34
CA ASN A 30 0.47 -13.36 -16.51
C ASN A 30 1.90 -12.94 -16.19
N VAL A 31 2.25 -12.71 -14.94
CA VAL A 31 3.65 -12.51 -14.52
C VAL A 31 4.22 -13.86 -14.15
N HIS A 32 4.71 -14.57 -15.14
CA HIS A 32 5.65 -15.64 -14.89
C HIS A 32 6.87 -15.06 -14.19
N THR A 33 7.46 -15.83 -13.30
CA THR A 33 8.68 -15.40 -12.61
C THR A 33 9.68 -14.83 -13.62
N ILE A 34 10.35 -13.74 -13.27
CA ILE A 34 11.36 -13.09 -14.11
C ILE A 34 12.33 -14.12 -14.70
N GLN A 35 12.65 -15.15 -13.94
CA GLN A 35 13.52 -16.25 -14.38
C GLN A 35 12.92 -17.11 -15.51
N GLN A 36 11.60 -17.24 -15.59
CA GLN A 36 10.95 -17.98 -16.67
C GLN A 36 10.78 -17.15 -17.93
N SER A 37 10.88 -15.84 -17.83
CA SER A 37 10.72 -14.90 -18.95
C SER A 37 12.04 -14.45 -19.56
N ILE A 38 13.18 -14.69 -18.92
CA ILE A 38 14.48 -14.35 -19.49
C ILE A 38 14.72 -15.19 -20.75
N GLY A 39 14.81 -14.51 -21.88
CA GLY A 39 15.08 -15.14 -23.18
C GLY A 39 13.86 -15.70 -23.93
N LYS A 40 12.64 -15.37 -23.52
CA LYS A 40 11.40 -15.73 -24.21
C LYS A 40 10.64 -14.48 -24.66
N ASP A 41 10.20 -14.46 -25.91
CA ASP A 41 9.35 -13.38 -26.47
C ASP A 41 8.02 -13.21 -25.73
N SER A 42 7.60 -14.23 -24.98
CA SER A 42 6.43 -14.19 -24.09
C SER A 42 6.52 -13.18 -22.96
N TYR A 43 7.66 -12.54 -22.75
CA TYR A 43 7.83 -11.48 -21.75
C TYR A 43 7.01 -10.22 -22.07
N VAL A 44 6.74 -9.95 -23.32
CA VAL A 44 6.01 -8.76 -23.77
C VAL A 44 4.49 -8.94 -23.65
N THR A 45 4.01 -10.16 -23.86
CA THR A 45 2.58 -10.51 -23.89
C THR A 45 1.81 -10.20 -22.60
N PRO A 46 2.36 -10.37 -21.38
CA PRO A 46 1.67 -10.03 -20.14
C PRO A 46 1.41 -8.54 -19.93
N ARG A 47 2.15 -7.68 -20.62
CA ARG A 47 2.02 -6.22 -20.42
C ARG A 47 0.69 -5.68 -20.92
N ASP A 48 0.18 -6.23 -22.01
CA ASP A 48 -1.06 -5.78 -22.63
C ASP A 48 -2.29 -6.08 -21.77
N LYS A 49 -2.16 -7.01 -20.81
CA LYS A 49 -3.22 -7.37 -19.88
C LYS A 49 -3.13 -6.65 -18.52
N ASN A 50 -2.14 -5.80 -18.31
CA ASN A 50 -2.00 -5.04 -17.06
C ASN A 50 -3.13 -4.04 -16.83
N ASP A 51 -3.86 -3.70 -17.88
CA ASP A 51 -5.02 -2.83 -17.81
C ASP A 51 -6.34 -3.58 -17.59
N ASP A 52 -6.29 -4.91 -17.54
CA ASP A 52 -7.48 -5.70 -17.24
C ASP A 52 -7.93 -5.48 -15.80
N ASN A 53 -9.09 -4.87 -15.65
CA ASN A 53 -9.68 -4.51 -14.35
C ASN A 53 -10.01 -5.74 -13.48
N SER A 54 -10.13 -6.93 -14.09
CA SER A 54 -10.34 -8.19 -13.37
C SER A 54 -9.19 -8.61 -12.45
N GLN A 55 -8.05 -7.97 -12.59
CA GLN A 55 -6.82 -8.32 -11.86
C GLN A 55 -6.60 -7.50 -10.60
N TYR A 56 -7.47 -6.54 -10.31
CA TYR A 56 -7.46 -5.74 -9.10
C TYR A 56 -8.35 -6.40 -8.05
N THR A 57 -7.79 -6.60 -6.88
CA THR A 57 -8.43 -7.31 -5.77
C THR A 57 -8.42 -6.47 -4.49
N MET A 58 -9.06 -6.95 -3.46
CA MET A 58 -8.96 -6.35 -2.13
C MET A 58 -7.54 -6.41 -1.56
N ALA A 59 -6.70 -7.33 -2.00
CA ALA A 59 -5.29 -7.35 -1.60
C ALA A 59 -4.54 -6.08 -2.02
N ASP A 60 -4.87 -5.50 -3.18
CA ASP A 60 -4.31 -4.22 -3.62
C ASP A 60 -4.74 -3.07 -2.71
N ALA A 61 -6.00 -3.07 -2.28
CA ALA A 61 -6.53 -2.07 -1.34
C ALA A 61 -5.89 -2.21 0.04
N VAL A 62 -5.84 -3.42 0.59
CA VAL A 62 -5.21 -3.70 1.89
C VAL A 62 -3.73 -3.31 1.90
N PHE A 63 -2.99 -3.69 0.86
CA PHE A 63 -1.60 -3.26 0.71
C PHE A 63 -1.47 -1.74 0.68
N THR A 64 -2.30 -1.07 -0.13
CA THR A 64 -2.28 0.39 -0.25
C THR A 64 -2.56 1.06 1.09
N ALA A 65 -3.57 0.60 1.82
CA ALA A 65 -3.92 1.12 3.14
C ALA A 65 -2.77 0.93 4.14
N CYS A 66 -2.22 -0.27 4.26
CA CYS A 66 -1.09 -0.55 5.15
C CYS A 66 0.15 0.28 4.80
N PHE A 67 0.40 0.48 3.49
CA PHE A 67 1.54 1.27 3.04
C PHE A 67 1.37 2.75 3.34
N LEU A 68 0.17 3.31 3.13
CA LEU A 68 -0.18 4.68 3.52
C LEU A 68 -0.09 4.86 5.05
N SER A 69 -0.61 3.91 5.84
CA SER A 69 -0.46 3.94 7.30
C SER A 69 1.00 3.94 7.74
N ALA A 70 1.83 3.11 7.11
CA ALA A 70 3.27 3.07 7.42
C ALA A 70 3.97 4.39 7.07
N MET A 71 3.63 5.04 5.97
CA MET A 71 4.17 6.36 5.62
C MET A 71 3.72 7.43 6.59
N ASN A 72 2.45 7.44 6.97
CA ASN A 72 1.91 8.38 7.95
C ASN A 72 2.59 8.21 9.32
N ARG A 73 2.76 6.97 9.80
CA ARG A 73 3.51 6.71 11.05
C ARG A 73 4.98 7.17 10.99
N ASN A 74 5.53 7.36 9.80
CA ASN A 74 6.89 7.85 9.56
C ASN A 74 6.93 9.27 8.97
N CYS A 75 5.89 10.08 9.15
CA CYS A 75 5.79 11.43 8.60
C CYS A 75 6.90 12.39 9.08
N ASP A 76 7.55 12.08 10.20
CA ASP A 76 8.76 12.76 10.65
C ASP A 76 9.95 12.60 9.68
N SER A 77 9.96 11.53 8.90
CA SER A 77 11.04 11.17 7.98
C SER A 77 10.58 11.13 6.52
N VAL A 78 9.34 10.75 6.25
CA VAL A 78 8.75 10.68 4.92
C VAL A 78 8.03 11.99 4.63
N GLY A 79 8.47 12.70 3.60
CA GLY A 79 7.89 13.99 3.19
C GLY A 79 7.00 13.89 1.96
N MET A 80 7.13 12.83 1.17
CA MET A 80 6.37 12.65 -0.06
C MET A 80 6.27 11.17 -0.42
N ALA A 81 5.12 10.79 -1.00
CA ALA A 81 4.90 9.45 -1.52
C ALA A 81 3.98 9.51 -2.75
N ASN A 82 4.47 9.08 -3.90
CA ASN A 82 3.77 9.16 -5.17
C ASN A 82 3.31 7.77 -5.61
N PHE A 83 2.00 7.59 -5.65
CA PHE A 83 1.40 6.37 -6.20
C PHE A 83 1.52 6.39 -7.73
N ALA A 84 2.09 5.35 -8.30
CA ALA A 84 2.37 5.31 -9.73
C ALA A 84 1.98 3.97 -10.37
N PRO A 85 1.32 4.05 -11.51
CA PRO A 85 0.68 5.21 -12.15
C PRO A 85 -0.66 5.59 -11.47
N ILE A 86 -1.29 6.70 -11.87
CA ILE A 86 -2.61 7.09 -11.37
C ILE A 86 -3.71 6.56 -12.28
N ILE A 87 -3.53 6.64 -13.59
CA ILE A 87 -4.53 6.27 -14.59
C ILE A 87 -4.06 5.05 -15.37
N ASN A 88 -4.98 4.14 -15.63
CA ASN A 88 -4.80 2.91 -16.41
C ASN A 88 -3.65 2.03 -15.88
N THR A 89 -3.19 1.08 -16.64
CA THR A 89 -2.19 0.10 -16.24
C THR A 89 -2.49 -0.43 -14.83
N ARG A 90 -1.81 0.05 -13.80
CA ARG A 90 -2.01 -0.28 -12.38
C ARG A 90 -2.50 0.89 -11.56
N GLY A 91 -3.01 1.90 -12.23
CA GLY A 91 -3.52 3.10 -11.59
C GLY A 91 -4.79 2.86 -10.81
N CYS A 92 -5.09 3.75 -9.91
CA CYS A 92 -6.32 3.69 -9.12
C CYS A 92 -7.57 4.08 -9.94
N ILE A 93 -7.39 4.67 -11.12
CA ILE A 93 -8.46 5.04 -12.05
C ILE A 93 -8.25 4.28 -13.35
N PHE A 94 -9.27 3.54 -13.77
CA PHE A 94 -9.29 2.90 -15.07
C PHE A 94 -10.25 3.62 -16.00
N THR A 95 -9.82 3.90 -17.22
CA THR A 95 -10.63 4.60 -18.21
C THR A 95 -10.77 3.77 -19.47
N THR A 96 -11.97 3.80 -20.04
CA THR A 96 -12.25 3.33 -21.38
C THR A 96 -12.73 4.50 -22.23
N GLU A 97 -13.07 4.27 -23.48
CA GLU A 97 -13.67 5.30 -24.36
C GLU A 97 -15.02 5.83 -23.83
N LYS A 98 -15.70 5.07 -22.97
CA LYS A 98 -17.07 5.36 -22.53
C LYS A 98 -17.21 5.54 -21.02
N GLU A 99 -16.26 5.01 -20.23
CA GLU A 99 -16.46 4.86 -18.80
C GLU A 99 -15.18 5.15 -18.02
N ILE A 100 -15.38 5.51 -16.77
CA ILE A 100 -14.32 5.61 -15.75
C ILE A 100 -14.69 4.63 -14.64
N VAL A 101 -13.73 3.78 -14.26
CA VAL A 101 -13.87 2.87 -13.13
C VAL A 101 -12.87 3.28 -12.03
N LEU A 102 -13.39 3.56 -10.86
CA LEU A 102 -12.60 3.80 -9.66
C LEU A 102 -12.28 2.44 -9.02
N ARG A 103 -11.01 2.07 -9.00
CA ARG A 103 -10.56 0.80 -8.46
C ARG A 103 -10.53 0.82 -6.94
N SER A 104 -10.42 -0.33 -6.31
CA SER A 104 -10.36 -0.46 -4.85
C SER A 104 -9.31 0.45 -4.20
N THR A 105 -8.17 0.62 -4.82
CA THR A 105 -7.09 1.52 -4.37
C THR A 105 -7.50 3.00 -4.37
N TYR A 106 -8.35 3.44 -5.31
CA TYR A 106 -8.88 4.81 -5.31
C TYR A 106 -9.67 5.10 -4.02
N HIS A 107 -10.54 4.18 -3.64
CA HIS A 107 -11.36 4.35 -2.43
C HIS A 107 -10.50 4.38 -1.15
N VAL A 108 -9.37 3.69 -1.14
CA VAL A 108 -8.41 3.81 -0.03
C VAL A 108 -7.84 5.24 0.04
N PHE A 109 -7.41 5.81 -1.10
CA PHE A 109 -6.95 7.20 -1.12
C PHE A 109 -8.04 8.17 -0.68
N ASP A 110 -9.27 7.97 -1.14
CA ASP A 110 -10.41 8.79 -0.73
C ASP A 110 -10.61 8.79 0.79
N LEU A 111 -10.57 7.59 1.40
CA LEU A 111 -10.67 7.44 2.86
C LEU A 111 -9.52 8.14 3.59
N TYR A 112 -8.28 7.96 3.15
CA TYR A 112 -7.13 8.54 3.83
C TYR A 112 -7.04 10.06 3.69
N VAL A 113 -7.43 10.60 2.54
CA VAL A 113 -7.37 12.05 2.29
C VAL A 113 -8.52 12.79 2.97
N ASN A 114 -9.72 12.23 2.96
CA ASN A 114 -10.92 12.96 3.38
C ASN A 114 -11.36 12.68 4.82
N TYR A 115 -10.92 11.57 5.40
CA TYR A 115 -11.45 11.13 6.70
C TYR A 115 -10.38 10.98 7.81
N LEU A 116 -9.10 11.12 7.49
CA LEU A 116 -8.07 11.20 8.51
C LEU A 116 -7.76 12.64 8.90
N GLY A 117 -7.29 12.83 10.12
CA GLY A 117 -6.81 14.12 10.60
C GLY A 117 -5.40 14.44 10.11
N ASP A 118 -4.99 15.67 10.34
CA ASP A 118 -3.70 16.22 9.88
C ASP A 118 -2.51 15.94 10.82
N THR A 119 -2.78 15.38 12.00
CA THR A 119 -1.75 15.03 12.98
C THR A 119 -1.82 13.55 13.33
N VAL A 120 -0.76 12.82 13.06
CA VAL A 120 -0.63 11.42 13.45
C VAL A 120 -0.40 11.30 14.95
N LEU A 121 -1.11 10.37 15.58
CA LEU A 121 -0.96 10.04 16.99
C LEU A 121 -0.20 8.73 17.14
N ASP A 122 0.55 8.62 18.22
CA ASP A 122 1.09 7.35 18.65
C ASP A 122 -0.06 6.44 19.08
N SER A 123 -0.07 5.21 18.55
CA SER A 123 -1.18 4.28 18.73
C SER A 123 -0.69 2.84 18.67
N TRP A 124 -1.23 2.01 19.56
CA TRP A 124 -0.92 0.58 19.63
C TRP A 124 -2.16 -0.20 20.07
N CYS A 125 -2.10 -1.51 19.91
CA CYS A 125 -3.08 -2.45 20.43
C CYS A 125 -2.36 -3.46 21.33
N GLU A 126 -2.88 -3.72 22.51
CA GLU A 126 -2.22 -4.59 23.50
C GLU A 126 -2.23 -6.06 23.10
N GLU A 127 -3.35 -6.51 22.52
CA GLU A 127 -3.55 -7.89 22.09
C GLU A 127 -3.86 -7.91 20.59
N MET A 128 -2.82 -7.79 19.77
CA MET A 128 -2.97 -7.83 18.33
C MET A 128 -3.18 -9.28 17.86
N PRO A 129 -4.28 -9.56 17.15
CA PRO A 129 -4.46 -10.90 16.59
C PRO A 129 -3.39 -11.17 15.52
N GLU A 130 -2.89 -12.41 15.51
CA GLU A 130 -1.80 -12.81 14.65
C GLU A 130 -2.22 -13.92 13.67
N LEU A 131 -1.58 -13.95 12.51
CA LEU A 131 -1.70 -14.99 11.51
C LEU A 131 -0.33 -15.51 11.12
N THR A 132 -0.15 -16.82 11.15
CA THR A 132 1.06 -17.44 10.59
C THR A 132 0.84 -17.80 9.13
N VAL A 133 1.61 -17.18 8.28
CA VAL A 133 1.57 -17.40 6.83
C VAL A 133 2.72 -18.33 6.42
N ASN A 134 2.35 -19.44 5.78
CA ASN A 134 3.32 -20.36 5.22
C ASN A 134 3.84 -19.83 3.88
N HIS A 135 5.13 -19.58 3.81
CA HIS A 135 5.77 -19.12 2.59
C HIS A 135 6.26 -20.30 1.75
N LYS A 136 5.96 -20.29 0.45
CA LYS A 136 6.35 -21.38 -0.47
C LYS A 136 7.87 -21.64 -0.52
N TYR A 137 8.66 -20.59 -0.30
CA TYR A 137 10.12 -20.60 -0.48
C TYR A 137 10.89 -20.13 0.75
N GLY A 138 10.25 -20.07 1.92
CA GLY A 138 10.87 -19.57 3.15
C GLY A 138 10.25 -20.17 4.40
N ALA A 139 10.77 -19.76 5.54
CA ALA A 139 10.18 -20.11 6.84
C ALA A 139 8.80 -19.46 6.99
N PRO A 140 7.88 -20.06 7.76
CA PRO A 140 6.64 -19.40 8.13
C PRO A 140 6.89 -18.02 8.77
N VAL A 141 6.04 -17.08 8.48
CA VAL A 141 6.12 -15.72 9.04
C VAL A 141 4.82 -15.43 9.78
N THR A 142 4.95 -15.04 11.04
CA THR A 142 3.81 -14.56 11.83
C THR A 142 3.69 -13.06 11.66
N VAL A 143 2.49 -12.59 11.37
CA VAL A 143 2.16 -11.18 11.14
C VAL A 143 0.91 -10.82 11.91
N ASP A 144 0.86 -9.58 12.39
CA ASP A 144 -0.38 -9.01 12.92
C ASP A 144 -1.45 -8.99 11.85
N THR A 145 -2.68 -9.34 12.18
CA THR A 145 -3.80 -9.33 11.24
C THR A 145 -4.48 -7.97 11.11
N LEU A 146 -4.19 -7.04 12.01
CA LEU A 146 -4.67 -5.67 11.95
C LEU A 146 -3.51 -4.70 11.71
N ASP A 147 -3.80 -3.60 11.04
CA ASP A 147 -2.94 -2.41 10.98
C ASP A 147 -3.73 -1.21 11.48
N LEU A 148 -3.14 -0.41 12.35
CA LEU A 148 -3.78 0.66 13.08
C LEU A 148 -3.06 1.99 12.83
N LEU A 149 -3.82 3.04 12.50
CA LEU A 149 -3.34 4.41 12.43
C LEU A 149 -4.36 5.33 13.10
N ALA A 150 -3.96 6.05 14.13
CA ALA A 150 -4.78 7.08 14.75
C ALA A 150 -4.31 8.48 14.35
N THR A 151 -5.26 9.38 14.11
CA THR A 151 -5.00 10.77 13.78
C THR A 151 -5.98 11.69 14.51
N LYS A 152 -5.63 12.97 14.59
CA LYS A 152 -6.54 14.04 15.05
C LYS A 152 -6.52 15.21 14.08
N TRP A 153 -7.58 16.00 14.12
CA TRP A 153 -7.62 17.30 13.44
C TRP A 153 -7.10 18.40 14.36
N THR A 154 -6.44 19.40 13.76
CA THR A 154 -6.00 20.61 14.47
C THR A 154 -7.01 21.75 14.38
N ASP A 155 -7.88 21.72 13.39
CA ASP A 155 -8.89 22.76 13.09
C ASP A 155 -10.29 22.47 13.70
N LYS A 156 -10.50 21.27 14.19
CA LYS A 156 -11.76 20.82 14.83
C LYS A 156 -11.48 19.77 15.91
N GLU A 157 -12.44 19.57 16.79
CA GLU A 157 -12.38 18.47 17.74
C GLU A 157 -12.68 17.14 17.05
N GLY A 158 -11.93 16.11 17.44
CA GLY A 158 -12.15 14.74 16.98
C GLY A 158 -10.90 13.98 16.65
N TYR A 159 -11.09 12.67 16.56
CA TYR A 159 -10.06 11.70 16.25
C TYR A 159 -10.57 10.80 15.12
N ALA A 160 -9.67 10.37 14.25
CA ALA A 160 -9.96 9.35 13.28
C ALA A 160 -9.04 8.15 13.47
N LEU A 161 -9.61 6.97 13.25
CA LEU A 161 -8.91 5.71 13.33
C LEU A 161 -9.04 5.00 11.99
N ALA A 162 -7.91 4.74 11.32
CA ALA A 162 -7.85 3.80 10.23
C ALA A 162 -7.48 2.42 10.78
N LEU A 163 -8.37 1.46 10.58
CA LEU A 163 -8.20 0.08 10.96
C LEU A 163 -8.24 -0.78 9.70
N VAL A 164 -7.17 -1.49 9.42
CA VAL A 164 -7.05 -2.35 8.23
C VAL A 164 -6.99 -3.80 8.66
N ASN A 165 -8.03 -4.56 8.32
CA ASN A 165 -8.03 -6.00 8.52
C ASN A 165 -7.24 -6.67 7.38
N LYS A 166 -6.16 -7.35 7.73
CA LYS A 166 -5.29 -8.09 6.81
C LYS A 166 -5.59 -9.59 6.78
N HIS A 167 -6.49 -10.07 7.66
CA HIS A 167 -6.87 -11.48 7.65
C HIS A 167 -7.65 -11.80 6.37
N PRO A 168 -7.28 -12.86 5.61
CA PRO A 168 -7.91 -13.13 4.31
C PRO A 168 -9.35 -13.62 4.42
N ASP A 169 -9.70 -14.32 5.51
CA ASP A 169 -10.96 -15.07 5.61
C ASP A 169 -11.82 -14.64 6.81
N GLU A 170 -11.27 -13.90 7.78
CA GLU A 170 -11.98 -13.56 9.02
C GLU A 170 -12.07 -12.05 9.23
N ALA A 171 -13.22 -11.61 9.73
CA ALA A 171 -13.38 -10.27 10.29
C ALA A 171 -12.71 -10.22 11.69
N GLN A 172 -11.86 -9.26 11.90
CA GLN A 172 -11.15 -9.04 13.16
C GLN A 172 -11.75 -7.86 13.93
#